data_da8062dcb28975a5e3d250f4c4b59de0
#
_entry.id   da8062dcb28975a5e3d250f4c4b59de0
#
_cell.length_a   1.000
_cell.length_b   1.000
_cell.length_c   1.000
_cell.angle_alpha   90.00
_cell.angle_beta   90.00
_cell.angle_gamma   90.00
#
_symmetry.space_group_name_H-M   'P 1'
#
loop_
_entity.id
_entity.type
_entity.pdbx_description
1 polymer ?
#
loop_
_entity_poly.entity_id
_entity_poly.type
_entity_poly.pdbx_seq_one_letter_code
_entity_poly.pdbx_strand_id
1 'polypeptide(L)'
;MTLLLTLIFPNSINASGKVNNQVTFNAEAILPKNQHSEVSYYDLRVRPGATQKLFIRLRNLTNAKQTIMVKTNNAITNQNGAIDYSKSNAPLLGGPTFKQLISGPQTVLLKPKEVRRVSFQLKIPPKGFKGTVLGGFYCYTKPVKAATSTSGLSLTNNFAYTIGAKLECASSKIQPKLSLIKATPGLDNGYLSIFATLQNAAPVLLSKLDMRATVTQKNHHEILKRTHKKISIASRTRFRLPISWNDEPLKNGRYVLTIALSSSTGKKWQLSREFKITGDDAKLNQKAVELKKTDNKLFYLIIGLLIGIIVILSGYIYYVKQKNNKTEK
;
A
#
# COMPACT_ATOMS: atom_id res chain seq x y z
N MET A 1 64.81 0.66 13.26
CA MET A 1 63.84 0.79 12.15
C MET A 1 62.45 0.85 12.80
N THR A 2 61.97 2.08 13.04
CA THR A 2 60.79 2.35 13.84
C THR A 2 59.56 2.44 12.89
N LEU A 3 58.61 1.52 13.02
CA LEU A 3 57.39 1.45 12.18
C LEU A 3 56.35 2.43 12.73
N LEU A 4 56.09 3.50 11.98
CA LEU A 4 55.08 4.51 12.33
C LEU A 4 53.73 4.02 11.85
N LEU A 5 52.82 3.64 12.79
CA LEU A 5 51.46 3.20 12.53
C LEU A 5 50.55 4.43 12.48
N THR A 6 50.17 4.89 11.28
CA THR A 6 49.19 5.98 11.12
C THR A 6 47.77 5.46 11.30
N LEU A 7 47.13 5.83 12.41
CA LEU A 7 45.71 5.60 12.66
C LEU A 7 44.88 6.56 11.80
N ILE A 8 44.22 6.03 10.78
CA ILE A 8 43.19 6.77 10.00
C ILE A 8 41.87 6.70 10.76
N PHE A 9 41.47 7.80 11.40
CA PHE A 9 40.13 7.94 11.96
C PHE A 9 39.14 8.21 10.83
N PRO A 10 38.01 7.45 10.70
CA PRO A 10 36.98 7.80 9.76
C PRO A 10 36.24 9.06 10.24
N ASN A 11 36.30 10.13 9.45
CA ASN A 11 35.49 11.32 9.66
C ASN A 11 34.00 10.94 9.53
N SER A 12 33.28 10.98 10.64
CA SER A 12 31.81 10.85 10.66
C SER A 12 31.20 12.06 9.98
N ILE A 13 30.68 11.88 8.77
CA ILE A 13 29.90 12.89 8.05
C ILE A 13 28.55 13.00 8.74
N ASN A 14 28.39 14.00 9.62
CA ASN A 14 27.10 14.36 10.16
C ASN A 14 26.26 15.04 9.07
N ALA A 15 25.40 14.27 8.38
CA ALA A 15 24.40 14.79 7.47
C ALA A 15 23.23 15.36 8.29
N SER A 16 23.37 16.58 8.83
CA SER A 16 22.30 17.32 9.45
C SER A 16 21.40 17.97 8.37
N GLY A 17 20.56 17.18 7.73
CA GLY A 17 19.52 17.67 6.85
C GLY A 17 18.38 18.27 7.67
N LYS A 18 18.14 19.59 7.62
CA LYS A 18 16.93 20.21 8.17
C LYS A 18 15.72 19.70 7.40
N VAL A 19 14.99 18.73 7.97
CA VAL A 19 13.68 18.30 7.45
C VAL A 19 12.67 19.39 7.80
N ASN A 20 12.19 20.13 6.81
CA ASN A 20 11.13 21.12 7.04
C ASN A 20 9.77 20.40 7.07
N ASN A 21 9.33 19.98 8.26
CA ASN A 21 8.07 19.27 8.51
C ASN A 21 6.88 20.23 8.78
N GLN A 22 6.97 21.49 8.41
CA GLN A 22 5.95 22.46 8.74
C GLN A 22 4.73 22.34 7.83
N VAL A 23 3.54 22.15 8.42
CA VAL A 23 2.25 22.22 7.72
C VAL A 23 2.02 23.66 7.26
N THR A 24 1.91 23.89 5.95
CA THR A 24 1.84 25.22 5.36
C THR A 24 0.42 25.74 5.14
N PHE A 25 -0.57 24.86 5.12
CA PHE A 25 -1.98 25.23 4.95
C PHE A 25 -2.89 24.23 5.67
N ASN A 26 -4.18 24.59 5.80
CA ASN A 26 -5.24 23.70 6.25
C ASN A 26 -6.40 23.71 5.22
N ALA A 27 -7.11 22.58 5.13
CA ALA A 27 -8.31 22.43 4.30
C ALA A 27 -9.37 21.63 5.06
N GLU A 28 -10.60 22.15 5.15
CA GLU A 28 -11.71 21.51 5.84
C GLU A 28 -13.03 21.66 5.08
N ALA A 29 -13.96 20.73 5.26
CA ALA A 29 -15.30 20.81 4.71
C ALA A 29 -16.13 21.83 5.48
N ILE A 30 -16.91 22.65 4.77
CA ILE A 30 -18.05 23.39 5.35
C ILE A 30 -19.29 22.56 5.07
N LEU A 31 -19.76 21.85 6.10
CA LEU A 31 -20.84 20.87 5.96
C LEU A 31 -22.19 21.56 5.69
N PRO A 32 -22.97 21.11 4.70
CA PRO A 32 -24.28 21.67 4.37
C PRO A 32 -25.38 21.09 5.27
N LYS A 33 -26.58 21.72 5.25
CA LYS A 33 -27.73 21.29 6.06
C LYS A 33 -28.24 19.87 5.77
N ASN A 34 -27.99 19.34 4.57
CA ASN A 34 -28.35 17.97 4.17
C ASN A 34 -27.25 16.92 4.48
N GLN A 35 -26.37 17.22 5.41
CA GLN A 35 -25.43 16.26 5.97
C GLN A 35 -26.19 15.13 6.66
N HIS A 36 -25.81 13.89 6.37
CA HIS A 36 -26.53 12.70 6.87
C HIS A 36 -26.00 12.20 8.20
N SER A 37 -24.69 12.36 8.46
CA SER A 37 -24.05 11.91 9.69
C SER A 37 -23.08 12.95 10.24
N GLU A 38 -22.80 12.92 11.54
CA GLU A 38 -21.84 13.80 12.21
C GLU A 38 -20.40 13.34 11.95
N VAL A 39 -19.86 13.72 10.79
CA VAL A 39 -18.50 13.40 10.35
C VAL A 39 -17.83 14.64 9.75
N SER A 40 -16.51 14.66 9.67
CA SER A 40 -15.72 15.78 9.15
C SER A 40 -15.63 15.85 7.62
N TYR A 41 -16.34 15.01 6.91
CA TYR A 41 -16.39 14.93 5.44
C TYR A 41 -17.85 15.02 4.96
N TYR A 42 -18.06 15.17 3.65
CA TYR A 42 -19.43 15.20 3.10
C TYR A 42 -20.05 13.81 3.07
N ASP A 43 -21.07 13.57 3.88
CA ASP A 43 -21.96 12.41 3.83
C ASP A 43 -23.36 12.90 3.52
N LEU A 44 -23.72 12.93 2.22
CA LEU A 44 -24.88 13.68 1.75
C LEU A 44 -25.98 12.78 1.20
N ARG A 45 -27.21 13.06 1.64
CA ARG A 45 -28.41 12.60 0.96
C ARG A 45 -28.84 13.65 -0.06
N VAL A 46 -28.80 13.27 -1.35
CA VAL A 46 -29.08 14.17 -2.47
C VAL A 46 -30.35 13.74 -3.19
N ARG A 47 -31.07 14.70 -3.80
CA ARG A 47 -32.29 14.44 -4.58
C ARG A 47 -31.96 14.36 -6.07
N PRO A 48 -32.70 13.56 -6.88
CA PRO A 48 -32.60 13.59 -8.33
C PRO A 48 -32.81 15.00 -8.88
N GLY A 49 -31.95 15.39 -9.85
CA GLY A 49 -32.00 16.72 -10.46
C GLY A 49 -31.47 17.87 -9.58
N ALA A 50 -31.16 17.63 -8.32
CA ALA A 50 -30.74 18.69 -7.42
C ALA A 50 -29.36 19.28 -7.81
N THR A 51 -29.25 20.59 -7.57
CA THR A 51 -27.98 21.34 -7.69
C THR A 51 -27.71 22.03 -6.36
N GLN A 52 -26.48 21.89 -5.85
CA GLN A 52 -26.04 22.59 -4.63
C GLN A 52 -24.55 22.94 -4.70
N LYS A 53 -24.11 23.90 -3.88
CA LYS A 53 -22.69 24.23 -3.72
C LYS A 53 -22.12 23.53 -2.50
N LEU A 54 -20.97 22.87 -2.67
CA LEU A 54 -20.14 22.39 -1.59
C LEU A 54 -19.02 23.40 -1.35
N PHE A 55 -18.65 23.65 -0.10
CA PHE A 55 -17.68 24.68 0.24
C PHE A 55 -16.55 24.11 1.06
N ILE A 56 -15.33 24.42 0.66
CA ILE A 56 -14.12 24.10 1.40
C ILE A 56 -13.56 25.37 2.00
N ARG A 57 -13.18 25.34 3.27
CA ARG A 57 -12.40 26.40 3.90
C ARG A 57 -10.93 26.07 3.75
N LEU A 58 -10.18 26.94 3.09
CA LEU A 58 -8.73 26.88 2.97
C LEU A 58 -8.12 27.96 3.84
N ARG A 59 -7.04 27.62 4.56
CA ARG A 59 -6.30 28.58 5.39
C ARG A 59 -4.81 28.47 5.09
N ASN A 60 -4.18 29.59 4.76
CA ASN A 60 -2.73 29.71 4.67
C ASN A 60 -2.15 29.88 6.09
N LEU A 61 -1.27 28.99 6.53
CA LEU A 61 -0.65 29.04 7.85
C LEU A 61 0.68 29.79 7.85
N THR A 62 1.19 30.19 6.68
CA THR A 62 2.49 30.82 6.52
C THR A 62 2.41 32.35 6.40
N ASN A 63 3.55 32.99 6.49
CA ASN A 63 3.72 34.44 6.26
C ASN A 63 4.01 34.80 4.79
N ALA A 64 3.94 33.78 3.88
CA ALA A 64 4.13 33.93 2.44
C ALA A 64 2.86 33.62 1.68
N LYS A 65 2.74 34.09 0.42
CA LYS A 65 1.65 33.67 -0.48
C LYS A 65 1.74 32.15 -0.73
N GLN A 66 0.59 31.45 -0.75
CA GLN A 66 0.50 30.01 -1.01
C GLN A 66 -0.47 29.73 -2.16
N THR A 67 -0.05 28.88 -3.09
CA THR A 67 -0.92 28.38 -4.15
C THR A 67 -1.38 26.98 -3.80
N ILE A 68 -2.67 26.82 -3.53
CA ILE A 68 -3.29 25.54 -3.18
C ILE A 68 -4.04 25.00 -4.41
N MET A 69 -3.71 23.79 -4.79
CA MET A 69 -4.42 23.01 -5.82
C MET A 69 -5.51 22.19 -5.15
N VAL A 70 -6.76 22.34 -5.60
CA VAL A 70 -7.88 21.53 -5.14
C VAL A 70 -8.38 20.67 -6.30
N LYS A 71 -8.10 19.38 -6.28
CA LYS A 71 -8.60 18.42 -7.28
C LYS A 71 -9.86 17.73 -6.79
N THR A 72 -10.80 17.49 -7.71
CA THR A 72 -12.04 16.75 -7.48
C THR A 72 -11.89 15.36 -8.09
N ASN A 73 -11.70 14.34 -7.25
CA ASN A 73 -11.33 13.00 -7.68
C ASN A 73 -12.37 11.94 -7.29
N ASN A 74 -12.47 10.89 -8.08
CA ASN A 74 -13.18 9.68 -7.67
C ASN A 74 -12.39 8.98 -6.56
N ALA A 75 -13.11 8.30 -5.67
CA ALA A 75 -12.47 7.45 -4.66
C ALA A 75 -12.20 6.06 -5.21
N ILE A 76 -11.06 5.52 -4.86
CA ILE A 76 -10.69 4.11 -5.10
C ILE A 76 -10.21 3.47 -3.80
N THR A 77 -9.99 2.16 -3.83
CA THR A 77 -9.22 1.47 -2.80
C THR A 77 -7.76 1.36 -3.26
N ASN A 78 -6.83 1.76 -2.42
CA ASN A 78 -5.39 1.63 -2.71
C ASN A 78 -4.83 0.27 -2.29
N GLN A 79 -3.54 0.04 -2.52
CA GLN A 79 -2.86 -1.22 -2.17
C GLN A 79 -2.82 -1.50 -0.65
N ASN A 80 -3.01 -0.47 0.18
CA ASN A 80 -3.08 -0.67 1.63
C ASN A 80 -4.48 -1.07 2.12
N GLY A 81 -5.48 -1.15 1.22
CA GLY A 81 -6.86 -1.40 1.57
C GLY A 81 -7.57 -0.17 2.17
N ALA A 82 -7.05 1.03 1.93
CA ALA A 82 -7.65 2.29 2.36
C ALA A 82 -8.32 3.01 1.19
N ILE A 83 -9.32 3.84 1.50
CA ILE A 83 -9.96 4.71 0.50
C ILE A 83 -8.97 5.83 0.14
N ASP A 84 -8.72 5.99 -1.15
CA ASP A 84 -7.78 6.95 -1.70
C ASP A 84 -8.47 7.90 -2.68
N TYR A 85 -8.20 9.19 -2.53
CA TYR A 85 -8.73 10.28 -3.34
C TYR A 85 -7.64 11.05 -4.09
N SER A 86 -6.39 10.61 -4.00
CA SER A 86 -5.24 11.31 -4.60
C SER A 86 -5.13 11.13 -6.11
N LYS A 87 -5.73 10.06 -6.67
CA LYS A 87 -5.60 9.68 -8.08
C LYS A 87 -6.61 10.42 -8.97
N SER A 88 -6.13 11.35 -9.79
CA SER A 88 -6.98 12.22 -10.64
C SER A 88 -7.80 11.48 -11.71
N ASN A 89 -7.31 10.36 -12.22
CA ASN A 89 -7.93 9.61 -13.33
C ASN A 89 -8.18 8.14 -12.95
N ALA A 90 -8.54 7.89 -11.70
CA ALA A 90 -8.84 6.54 -11.25
C ALA A 90 -10.08 5.99 -11.99
N PRO A 91 -9.97 4.84 -12.69
CA PRO A 91 -11.10 4.24 -13.39
C PRO A 91 -12.08 3.61 -12.40
N LEU A 92 -13.38 3.75 -12.67
CA LEU A 92 -14.45 3.09 -11.96
C LEU A 92 -15.21 2.13 -12.89
N LEU A 93 -15.86 1.14 -12.31
CA LEU A 93 -16.64 0.12 -13.04
C LEU A 93 -18.06 0.64 -13.35
N GLY A 94 -18.16 1.61 -14.24
CA GLY A 94 -19.42 2.17 -14.73
C GLY A 94 -20.14 3.09 -13.73
N GLY A 95 -21.33 3.56 -14.14
CA GLY A 95 -22.20 4.46 -13.39
C GLY A 95 -21.70 5.89 -13.24
N PRO A 96 -22.48 6.81 -12.65
CA PRO A 96 -22.05 8.18 -12.42
C PRO A 96 -20.88 8.22 -11.43
N THR A 97 -19.92 9.10 -11.70
CA THR A 97 -18.73 9.26 -10.87
C THR A 97 -18.77 10.62 -10.16
N PHE A 98 -18.09 10.74 -9.02
CA PHE A 98 -18.02 12.02 -8.31
C PHE A 98 -17.45 13.14 -9.20
N LYS A 99 -16.41 12.82 -9.98
CA LYS A 99 -15.77 13.77 -10.90
C LYS A 99 -16.74 14.30 -11.98
N GLN A 100 -17.72 13.51 -12.40
CA GLN A 100 -18.75 13.95 -13.36
C GLN A 100 -19.84 14.79 -12.71
N LEU A 101 -20.09 14.61 -11.42
CA LEU A 101 -21.18 15.29 -10.69
C LEU A 101 -20.75 16.64 -10.10
N ILE A 102 -19.46 16.84 -9.89
CA ILE A 102 -18.89 18.04 -9.26
C ILE A 102 -18.16 18.91 -10.28
N SER A 103 -18.15 20.24 -10.08
CA SER A 103 -17.33 21.13 -10.90
C SER A 103 -15.83 20.80 -10.81
N GLY A 104 -15.07 21.13 -11.85
CA GLY A 104 -13.67 20.79 -12.02
C GLY A 104 -12.74 21.32 -10.95
N PRO A 105 -11.44 20.98 -11.06
CA PRO A 105 -10.41 21.38 -10.11
C PRO A 105 -10.22 22.90 -10.10
N GLN A 106 -9.75 23.45 -8.98
CA GLN A 106 -9.46 24.87 -8.81
C GLN A 106 -8.04 25.06 -8.28
N THR A 107 -7.42 26.17 -8.71
CA THR A 107 -6.16 26.67 -8.18
C THR A 107 -6.44 27.95 -7.41
N VAL A 108 -6.08 27.98 -6.15
CA VAL A 108 -6.40 29.08 -5.22
C VAL A 108 -5.12 29.71 -4.69
N LEU A 109 -4.90 30.97 -5.02
CA LEU A 109 -3.80 31.77 -4.45
C LEU A 109 -4.29 32.44 -3.16
N LEU A 110 -3.68 32.13 -2.03
CA LEU A 110 -3.96 32.74 -0.73
C LEU A 110 -2.84 33.70 -0.33
N LYS A 111 -3.21 34.87 0.20
CA LYS A 111 -2.30 35.82 0.87
C LYS A 111 -1.76 35.18 2.17
N PRO A 112 -0.72 35.77 2.78
CA PRO A 112 -0.25 35.36 4.12
C PRO A 112 -1.41 35.31 5.12
N LYS A 113 -1.53 34.22 5.88
CA LYS A 113 -2.56 33.97 6.92
C LYS A 113 -4.02 34.05 6.45
N GLU A 114 -4.26 34.15 5.14
CA GLU A 114 -5.62 34.29 4.60
C GLU A 114 -6.42 33.00 4.82
N VAL A 115 -7.72 33.21 5.15
CA VAL A 115 -8.76 32.18 5.17
C VAL A 115 -9.72 32.46 4.03
N ARG A 116 -9.94 31.48 3.16
CA ARG A 116 -10.84 31.62 2.01
C ARG A 116 -11.81 30.45 1.92
N ARG A 117 -13.06 30.79 1.61
CA ARG A 117 -14.11 29.81 1.26
C ARG A 117 -14.11 29.60 -0.25
N VAL A 118 -13.94 28.36 -0.69
CA VAL A 118 -13.94 27.96 -2.11
C VAL A 118 -15.16 27.09 -2.37
N SER A 119 -15.89 27.38 -3.46
CA SER A 119 -17.14 26.68 -3.78
C SER A 119 -16.98 25.76 -4.98
N PHE A 120 -17.64 24.59 -4.90
CA PHE A 120 -17.74 23.60 -5.98
C PHE A 120 -19.22 23.29 -6.22
N GLN A 121 -19.64 23.33 -7.48
CA GLN A 121 -21.02 23.07 -7.84
C GLN A 121 -21.22 21.56 -8.02
N LEU A 122 -22.11 20.98 -7.21
CA LEU A 122 -22.58 19.60 -7.33
C LEU A 122 -23.89 19.59 -8.11
N LYS A 123 -23.96 18.79 -9.19
CA LYS A 123 -25.16 18.60 -10.02
C LYS A 123 -25.52 17.12 -10.05
N ILE A 124 -26.74 16.80 -9.62
CA ILE A 124 -27.25 15.42 -9.62
C ILE A 124 -28.06 15.18 -10.91
N PRO A 125 -27.86 14.05 -11.62
CA PRO A 125 -28.64 13.75 -12.82
C PRO A 125 -30.16 13.79 -12.55
N PRO A 126 -30.99 14.16 -13.53
CA PRO A 126 -32.46 14.21 -13.35
C PRO A 126 -33.06 12.87 -12.90
N LYS A 127 -32.52 11.74 -13.36
CA LYS A 127 -32.92 10.39 -12.94
C LYS A 127 -32.27 9.93 -11.63
N GLY A 128 -31.41 10.77 -11.02
CA GLY A 128 -30.63 10.38 -9.87
C GLY A 128 -29.64 9.24 -10.16
N PHE A 129 -29.26 8.49 -9.12
CA PHE A 129 -28.43 7.29 -9.23
C PHE A 129 -28.75 6.32 -8.08
N LYS A 130 -28.42 5.03 -8.27
CA LYS A 130 -28.56 4.02 -7.22
C LYS A 130 -27.26 3.83 -6.46
N GLY A 131 -27.39 3.69 -5.13
CA GLY A 131 -26.28 3.42 -4.22
C GLY A 131 -25.37 4.62 -3.97
N THR A 132 -24.12 4.36 -3.72
CA THR A 132 -23.12 5.34 -3.28
C THR A 132 -22.24 5.78 -4.44
N VAL A 133 -22.18 7.09 -4.69
CA VAL A 133 -21.11 7.74 -5.43
C VAL A 133 -20.08 8.25 -4.42
N LEU A 134 -18.84 7.81 -4.58
CA LEU A 134 -17.76 8.13 -3.66
C LEU A 134 -16.65 8.88 -4.38
N GLY A 135 -16.21 9.99 -3.81
CA GLY A 135 -15.12 10.82 -4.29
C GLY A 135 -14.66 11.77 -3.21
N GLY A 136 -13.92 12.79 -3.60
CA GLY A 136 -13.44 13.78 -2.64
C GLY A 136 -12.59 14.86 -3.28
N PHE A 137 -12.16 15.76 -2.41
CA PHE A 137 -11.29 16.88 -2.74
C PHE A 137 -9.89 16.56 -2.23
N TYR A 138 -8.91 16.61 -3.12
CA TYR A 138 -7.51 16.43 -2.81
C TYR A 138 -6.81 17.79 -2.91
N CYS A 139 -6.44 18.35 -1.76
CA CYS A 139 -5.86 19.68 -1.62
C CYS A 139 -4.36 19.54 -1.35
N TYR A 140 -3.52 20.19 -2.17
CA TYR A 140 -2.06 20.16 -2.01
C TYR A 140 -1.43 21.44 -2.55
N THR A 141 -0.23 21.77 -2.08
CA THR A 141 0.62 22.81 -2.66
C THR A 141 1.54 22.21 -3.73
N LYS A 142 1.90 22.99 -4.76
CA LYS A 142 2.96 22.55 -5.67
C LYS A 142 4.26 22.38 -4.89
N PRO A 143 5.03 21.32 -5.14
CA PRO A 143 6.35 21.20 -4.55
C PRO A 143 7.18 22.45 -4.92
N VAL A 144 7.73 23.12 -3.93
CA VAL A 144 8.78 24.12 -4.19
C VAL A 144 9.98 23.30 -4.67
N LYS A 145 10.50 23.62 -5.86
CA LYS A 145 11.78 23.03 -6.30
C LYS A 145 12.79 23.38 -5.21
N ALA A 146 13.35 22.36 -4.56
CA ALA A 146 14.46 22.57 -3.66
C ALA A 146 15.53 23.34 -4.44
N ALA A 147 15.98 24.46 -3.91
CA ALA A 147 17.18 25.10 -4.44
C ALA A 147 18.26 24.02 -4.47
N THR A 148 18.94 23.88 -5.60
CA THR A 148 20.07 22.96 -5.76
C THR A 148 21.13 23.35 -4.75
N SER A 149 21.07 22.73 -3.57
CA SER A 149 22.16 22.81 -2.61
C SER A 149 23.30 21.96 -3.16
N THR A 150 24.44 22.55 -3.34
CA THR A 150 25.68 21.95 -3.91
C THR A 150 26.25 20.82 -3.08
N SER A 151 25.67 20.47 -1.94
CA SER A 151 26.08 19.31 -1.14
C SER A 151 24.97 18.89 -0.16
N GLY A 152 24.41 17.70 -0.37
CA GLY A 152 23.54 17.04 0.61
C GLY A 152 22.15 16.65 0.08
N LEU A 153 21.61 15.56 0.62
CA LEU A 153 20.25 15.09 0.36
C LEU A 153 19.25 16.02 1.06
N SER A 154 18.41 16.73 0.30
CA SER A 154 17.31 17.54 0.84
C SER A 154 16.00 16.78 0.75
N LEU A 155 15.39 16.45 1.89
CA LEU A 155 14.06 15.85 1.99
C LEU A 155 13.02 16.94 2.21
N THR A 156 12.09 17.11 1.27
CA THR A 156 10.95 18.04 1.40
C THR A 156 9.67 17.25 1.58
N ASN A 157 9.01 17.37 2.73
CA ASN A 157 7.69 16.78 2.96
C ASN A 157 6.61 17.70 2.39
N ASN A 158 5.80 17.18 1.47
CA ASN A 158 4.63 17.84 0.94
C ASN A 158 3.37 17.31 1.62
N PHE A 159 2.68 18.17 2.36
CA PHE A 159 1.41 17.84 2.98
C PHE A 159 0.27 17.97 1.98
N ALA A 160 -0.68 17.05 2.05
CA ALA A 160 -1.94 17.10 1.32
C ALA A 160 -3.11 16.81 2.25
N TYR A 161 -4.20 17.52 2.05
CA TYR A 161 -5.46 17.28 2.74
C TYR A 161 -6.44 16.58 1.82
N THR A 162 -7.17 15.63 2.38
CA THR A 162 -8.24 14.93 1.67
C THR A 162 -9.55 15.11 2.39
N ILE A 163 -10.56 15.59 1.67
CA ILE A 163 -11.93 15.73 2.17
C ILE A 163 -12.81 14.80 1.37
N GLY A 164 -13.27 13.72 2.00
CA GLY A 164 -14.16 12.73 1.36
C GLY A 164 -15.54 13.31 1.04
N ALA A 165 -16.18 12.73 0.02
CA ALA A 165 -17.57 13.00 -0.33
C ALA A 165 -18.27 11.69 -0.67
N LYS A 166 -19.22 11.30 0.17
CA LYS A 166 -20.13 10.19 -0.02
C LYS A 166 -21.51 10.76 -0.38
N LEU A 167 -22.03 10.40 -1.54
CA LEU A 167 -23.32 10.86 -2.05
C LEU A 167 -24.25 9.66 -2.21
N GLU A 168 -25.45 9.77 -1.68
CA GLU A 168 -26.54 8.79 -1.83
C GLU A 168 -27.82 9.50 -2.27
N CYS A 169 -28.39 9.06 -3.41
CA CYS A 169 -29.60 9.69 -3.97
C CYS A 169 -30.90 9.07 -3.41
N ALA A 170 -30.90 7.78 -3.17
CA ALA A 170 -32.01 7.04 -2.58
C ALA A 170 -31.52 5.97 -1.63
N SER A 171 -32.30 5.67 -0.61
CA SER A 171 -32.03 4.59 0.34
C SER A 171 -32.33 3.23 -0.30
N SER A 172 -31.44 2.70 -1.11
CA SER A 172 -31.57 1.36 -1.69
C SER A 172 -30.65 0.37 -0.96
N LYS A 173 -31.21 -0.76 -0.50
CA LYS A 173 -30.41 -1.87 0.03
C LYS A 173 -29.67 -2.57 -1.11
N ILE A 174 -28.50 -2.10 -1.46
CA ILE A 174 -27.67 -2.72 -2.49
C ILE A 174 -26.76 -3.75 -1.84
N GLN A 175 -26.76 -4.97 -2.39
CA GLN A 175 -25.85 -6.01 -1.94
C GLN A 175 -24.46 -5.79 -2.56
N PRO A 176 -23.37 -5.94 -1.79
CA PRO A 176 -22.03 -5.94 -2.31
C PRO A 176 -21.83 -7.03 -3.35
N LYS A 177 -21.06 -6.75 -4.41
CA LYS A 177 -20.66 -7.72 -5.44
C LYS A 177 -19.14 -7.79 -5.48
N LEU A 178 -18.60 -8.59 -4.56
CA LEU A 178 -17.16 -8.78 -4.41
C LEU A 178 -16.68 -9.98 -5.24
N SER A 179 -15.51 -9.85 -5.82
CA SER A 179 -14.82 -10.95 -6.50
C SER A 179 -13.30 -10.84 -6.39
N LEU A 180 -12.62 -11.98 -6.33
CA LEU A 180 -11.18 -12.12 -6.44
C LEU A 180 -10.87 -12.51 -7.90
N ILE A 181 -10.44 -11.53 -8.68
CA ILE A 181 -10.26 -11.64 -10.14
C ILE A 181 -8.99 -12.41 -10.47
N LYS A 182 -7.89 -12.10 -9.75
CA LYS A 182 -6.57 -12.63 -10.04
C LYS A 182 -5.70 -12.65 -8.78
N ALA A 183 -4.79 -13.61 -8.70
CA ALA A 183 -3.69 -13.65 -7.75
C ALA A 183 -2.39 -13.82 -8.54
N THR A 184 -1.39 -12.96 -8.31
CA THR A 184 -0.12 -12.98 -9.06
C THR A 184 1.05 -12.72 -8.13
N PRO A 185 2.14 -13.47 -8.25
CA PRO A 185 3.39 -13.17 -7.56
C PRO A 185 3.95 -11.80 -7.95
N GLY A 186 4.72 -11.18 -7.09
CA GLY A 186 5.39 -9.92 -7.34
C GLY A 186 6.14 -9.40 -6.12
N LEU A 187 6.71 -8.20 -6.25
CA LEU A 187 7.37 -7.51 -5.15
C LEU A 187 6.53 -6.31 -4.70
N ASP A 188 6.28 -6.21 -3.41
CA ASP A 188 5.72 -5.02 -2.77
C ASP A 188 6.83 -4.35 -1.96
N ASN A 189 7.27 -3.16 -2.39
CA ASN A 189 8.41 -2.45 -1.80
C ASN A 189 9.68 -3.32 -1.66
N GLY A 190 9.93 -4.23 -2.60
CA GLY A 190 11.07 -5.15 -2.57
C GLY A 190 10.81 -6.48 -1.84
N TYR A 191 9.68 -6.65 -1.16
CA TYR A 191 9.32 -7.88 -0.45
C TYR A 191 8.42 -8.79 -1.28
N LEU A 192 8.65 -10.09 -1.22
CA LEU A 192 7.84 -11.08 -1.93
C LEU A 192 6.37 -11.04 -1.46
N SER A 193 5.47 -10.95 -2.42
CA SER A 193 4.03 -10.83 -2.17
C SER A 193 3.20 -11.52 -3.24
N ILE A 194 2.01 -11.94 -2.88
CA ILE A 194 0.97 -12.33 -3.83
C ILE A 194 -0.04 -11.18 -3.95
N PHE A 195 -0.12 -10.57 -5.12
CA PHE A 195 -1.07 -9.49 -5.38
C PHE A 195 -2.46 -10.05 -5.69
N ALA A 196 -3.37 -9.89 -4.73
CA ALA A 196 -4.78 -10.17 -4.93
C ALA A 196 -5.44 -9.02 -5.70
N THR A 197 -5.96 -9.27 -6.89
CA THR A 197 -6.80 -8.31 -7.63
C THR A 197 -8.24 -8.50 -7.20
N LEU A 198 -8.72 -7.62 -6.34
CA LEU A 198 -10.08 -7.59 -5.82
C LEU A 198 -10.95 -6.60 -6.61
N GLN A 199 -12.23 -6.88 -6.69
CA GLN A 199 -13.22 -6.03 -7.32
C GLN A 199 -14.48 -5.93 -6.46
N ASN A 200 -15.01 -4.73 -6.30
CA ASN A 200 -16.36 -4.46 -5.87
C ASN A 200 -17.13 -3.85 -7.05
N ALA A 201 -17.96 -4.63 -7.71
CA ALA A 201 -18.75 -4.14 -8.85
C ALA A 201 -20.01 -3.36 -8.43
N ALA A 202 -20.41 -3.45 -7.16
CA ALA A 202 -21.61 -2.78 -6.65
C ALA A 202 -21.32 -1.32 -6.28
N PRO A 203 -22.31 -0.41 -6.44
CA PRO A 203 -22.23 0.98 -5.98
C PRO A 203 -22.47 1.07 -4.46
N VAL A 204 -21.63 0.40 -3.68
CA VAL A 204 -21.70 0.40 -2.21
C VAL A 204 -20.29 0.48 -1.63
N LEU A 205 -20.11 1.38 -0.67
CA LEU A 205 -18.89 1.46 0.14
C LEU A 205 -18.94 0.39 1.23
N LEU A 206 -17.87 -0.38 1.33
CA LEU A 206 -17.65 -1.33 2.42
C LEU A 206 -16.54 -0.79 3.33
N SER A 207 -16.91 -0.35 4.51
CA SER A 207 -15.97 0.28 5.46
C SER A 207 -15.54 -0.69 6.54
N LYS A 208 -14.29 -0.58 6.97
CA LYS A 208 -13.74 -1.24 8.16
C LYS A 208 -13.98 -2.76 8.18
N LEU A 209 -13.82 -3.42 7.01
CA LEU A 209 -13.89 -4.87 6.92
C LEU A 209 -12.68 -5.49 7.61
N ASP A 210 -12.93 -6.53 8.39
CA ASP A 210 -11.89 -7.42 8.88
C ASP A 210 -11.55 -8.42 7.76
N MET A 211 -10.30 -8.43 7.29
CA MET A 211 -9.84 -9.29 6.21
C MET A 211 -8.82 -10.30 6.73
N ARG A 212 -9.05 -11.56 6.42
CA ARG A 212 -8.10 -12.65 6.60
C ARG A 212 -7.80 -13.27 5.24
N ALA A 213 -6.55 -13.27 4.85
CA ALA A 213 -6.08 -13.94 3.65
C ALA A 213 -5.20 -15.12 4.03
N THR A 214 -5.41 -16.25 3.38
CA THR A 214 -4.60 -17.47 3.55
C THR A 214 -4.16 -17.98 2.19
N VAL A 215 -2.95 -18.52 2.12
CA VAL A 215 -2.45 -19.22 0.95
C VAL A 215 -2.15 -20.67 1.35
N THR A 216 -2.67 -21.61 0.56
CA THR A 216 -2.38 -23.03 0.67
C THR A 216 -1.80 -23.53 -0.64
N GLN A 217 -1.04 -24.63 -0.62
CA GLN A 217 -0.71 -25.34 -1.84
C GLN A 217 -1.95 -26.09 -2.32
N LYS A 218 -2.15 -26.18 -3.64
CA LYS A 218 -3.29 -26.91 -4.19
C LYS A 218 -3.25 -28.37 -3.72
N ASN A 219 -4.40 -28.92 -3.31
CA ASN A 219 -4.57 -30.27 -2.75
C ASN A 219 -3.89 -30.49 -1.37
N HIS A 220 -3.42 -29.44 -0.71
CA HIS A 220 -2.93 -29.49 0.66
C HIS A 220 -3.75 -28.56 1.54
N HIS A 221 -4.05 -28.96 2.76
CA HIS A 221 -4.83 -28.16 3.71
C HIS A 221 -3.95 -27.28 4.60
N GLU A 222 -2.64 -27.50 4.58
CA GLU A 222 -1.71 -26.70 5.36
C GLU A 222 -1.69 -25.24 4.88
N ILE A 223 -1.85 -24.33 5.83
CA ILE A 223 -1.78 -22.89 5.55
C ILE A 223 -0.32 -22.45 5.53
N LEU A 224 0.19 -22.14 4.34
CA LEU A 224 1.55 -21.68 4.13
C LEU A 224 1.72 -20.22 4.58
N LYS A 225 0.75 -19.35 4.24
CA LYS A 225 0.81 -17.91 4.52
C LYS A 225 -0.52 -17.42 5.07
N ARG A 226 -0.43 -16.47 6.03
CA ARG A 226 -1.59 -15.86 6.65
C ARG A 226 -1.37 -14.36 6.81
N THR A 227 -2.35 -13.57 6.39
CA THR A 227 -2.36 -12.11 6.55
C THR A 227 -3.69 -11.68 7.15
N HIS A 228 -3.65 -10.79 8.13
CA HIS A 228 -4.83 -10.17 8.76
C HIS A 228 -4.69 -8.66 8.74
N LYS A 229 -5.68 -7.94 8.24
CA LYS A 229 -5.74 -6.47 8.28
C LYS A 229 -7.16 -5.95 8.13
N LYS A 230 -7.39 -4.71 8.58
CA LYS A 230 -8.64 -4.00 8.33
C LYS A 230 -8.54 -3.24 7.01
N ILE A 231 -9.56 -3.38 6.15
CA ILE A 231 -9.62 -2.70 4.86
C ILE A 231 -10.98 -2.03 4.65
N SER A 232 -11.01 -1.06 3.74
CA SER A 232 -12.24 -0.46 3.22
C SER A 232 -12.25 -0.56 1.70
N ILE A 233 -13.39 -0.93 1.12
CA ILE A 233 -13.50 -1.15 -0.33
C ILE A 233 -14.47 -0.13 -0.91
N ALA A 234 -13.96 0.74 -1.77
CA ALA A 234 -14.73 1.76 -2.46
C ALA A 234 -15.77 1.14 -3.41
N SER A 235 -16.81 1.91 -3.71
CA SER A 235 -17.85 1.52 -4.66
C SER A 235 -17.30 1.43 -6.09
N ARG A 236 -17.68 0.38 -6.83
CA ARG A 236 -17.36 0.20 -8.26
C ARG A 236 -15.87 0.31 -8.57
N THR A 237 -15.02 -0.32 -7.73
CA THR A 237 -13.57 -0.29 -7.91
C THR A 237 -12.98 -1.67 -8.11
N ARG A 238 -11.84 -1.68 -8.81
CA ARG A 238 -10.91 -2.81 -8.89
C ARG A 238 -9.57 -2.33 -8.37
N PHE A 239 -8.94 -3.11 -7.49
CA PHE A 239 -7.67 -2.73 -6.86
C PHE A 239 -6.81 -3.96 -6.61
N ARG A 240 -5.51 -3.74 -6.44
CA ARG A 240 -4.54 -4.78 -6.09
C ARG A 240 -4.16 -4.63 -4.63
N LEU A 241 -4.17 -5.74 -3.90
CA LEU A 241 -3.81 -5.81 -2.49
C LEU A 241 -2.66 -6.79 -2.32
N PRO A 242 -1.51 -6.38 -1.78
CA PRO A 242 -0.40 -7.29 -1.50
C PRO A 242 -0.71 -8.15 -0.28
N ILE A 243 -0.50 -9.45 -0.42
CA ILE A 243 -0.50 -10.45 0.63
C ILE A 243 0.94 -10.88 0.81
N SER A 244 1.54 -10.60 1.95
CA SER A 244 2.94 -10.90 2.22
C SER A 244 3.24 -12.39 2.06
N TRP A 245 4.41 -12.70 1.49
CA TRP A 245 4.93 -14.05 1.38
C TRP A 245 5.88 -14.41 2.53
N ASN A 246 6.14 -13.49 3.47
CA ASN A 246 6.94 -13.67 4.69
C ASN A 246 8.38 -14.17 4.43
N ASP A 247 9.12 -13.48 3.59
CA ASP A 247 10.58 -13.63 3.37
C ASP A 247 11.07 -15.05 3.00
N GLU A 248 10.17 -15.96 2.65
CA GLU A 248 10.52 -17.26 2.13
C GLU A 248 10.61 -17.27 0.60
N PRO A 249 11.48 -18.08 -0.01
CA PRO A 249 11.55 -18.18 -1.45
C PRO A 249 10.22 -18.65 -2.07
N LEU A 250 9.83 -18.04 -3.17
CA LEU A 250 8.74 -18.55 -4.01
C LEU A 250 9.17 -19.88 -4.61
N LYS A 251 8.34 -20.90 -4.47
CA LYS A 251 8.55 -22.24 -5.04
C LYS A 251 7.55 -22.48 -6.16
N ASN A 252 8.01 -23.09 -7.25
CA ASN A 252 7.12 -23.49 -8.35
C ASN A 252 6.01 -24.38 -7.83
N GLY A 253 4.78 -24.14 -8.31
CA GLY A 253 3.64 -24.92 -7.88
C GLY A 253 2.29 -24.26 -8.17
N ARG A 254 1.22 -24.97 -7.82
CA ARG A 254 -0.15 -24.46 -7.84
C ARG A 254 -0.59 -24.18 -6.41
N TYR A 255 -1.21 -23.02 -6.22
CA TYR A 255 -1.62 -22.49 -4.93
C TYR A 255 -3.05 -21.98 -4.97
N VAL A 256 -3.65 -21.86 -3.80
CA VAL A 256 -4.99 -21.28 -3.63
C VAL A 256 -4.87 -20.12 -2.66
N LEU A 257 -5.28 -18.93 -3.11
CA LEU A 257 -5.48 -17.78 -2.25
C LEU A 257 -6.94 -17.71 -1.84
N THR A 258 -7.21 -17.74 -0.54
CA THR A 258 -8.53 -17.55 0.05
C THR A 258 -8.55 -16.26 0.86
N ILE A 259 -9.55 -15.41 0.60
CA ILE A 259 -9.77 -14.14 1.32
C ILE A 259 -11.14 -14.20 1.99
N ALA A 260 -11.16 -14.21 3.31
CA ALA A 260 -12.34 -14.06 4.12
C ALA A 260 -12.48 -12.61 4.57
N LEU A 261 -13.67 -12.03 4.38
CA LEU A 261 -14.00 -10.68 4.77
C LEU A 261 -15.20 -10.73 5.72
N SER A 262 -15.17 -9.93 6.78
CA SER A 262 -16.31 -9.75 7.67
C SER A 262 -16.54 -8.28 8.00
N SER A 263 -17.81 -7.87 8.05
CA SER A 263 -18.20 -6.52 8.47
C SER A 263 -18.56 -6.50 9.96
N SER A 264 -18.57 -5.32 10.56
CA SER A 264 -19.06 -5.10 11.92
C SER A 264 -20.54 -5.47 12.11
N THR A 265 -21.30 -5.54 11.01
CA THR A 265 -22.73 -5.95 11.02
C THR A 265 -22.91 -7.46 10.84
N GLY A 266 -21.86 -8.26 10.93
CA GLY A 266 -21.90 -9.72 10.86
C GLY A 266 -21.94 -10.31 9.43
N LYS A 267 -21.99 -9.49 8.37
CA LYS A 267 -21.92 -9.99 7.00
C LYS A 267 -20.54 -10.56 6.70
N LYS A 268 -20.49 -11.73 6.04
CA LYS A 268 -19.26 -12.45 5.71
C LYS A 268 -19.22 -12.73 4.20
N TRP A 269 -18.01 -12.68 3.64
CA TRP A 269 -17.71 -13.08 2.27
C TRP A 269 -16.47 -13.95 2.27
N GLN A 270 -16.45 -14.97 1.44
CA GLN A 270 -15.28 -15.81 1.20
C GLN A 270 -15.01 -15.86 -0.29
N LEU A 271 -13.81 -15.49 -0.69
CA LEU A 271 -13.37 -15.44 -2.07
C LEU A 271 -12.14 -16.33 -2.20
N SER A 272 -12.11 -17.21 -3.20
CA SER A 272 -10.96 -18.07 -3.45
C SER A 272 -10.54 -18.02 -4.91
N ARG A 273 -9.23 -18.11 -5.16
CA ARG A 273 -8.66 -18.15 -6.49
C ARG A 273 -7.42 -19.02 -6.54
N GLU A 274 -7.40 -19.95 -7.48
CA GLU A 274 -6.18 -20.66 -7.83
C GLU A 274 -5.22 -19.76 -8.59
N PHE A 275 -3.92 -19.94 -8.34
CA PHE A 275 -2.85 -19.29 -9.08
C PHE A 275 -1.64 -20.22 -9.17
N LYS A 276 -0.73 -19.92 -10.08
CA LYS A 276 0.49 -20.68 -10.31
C LYS A 276 1.70 -19.77 -10.03
N ILE A 277 2.71 -20.30 -9.40
CA ILE A 277 4.06 -19.75 -9.33
C ILE A 277 4.89 -20.54 -10.34
N THR A 278 5.48 -19.84 -11.31
CA THR A 278 6.30 -20.44 -12.37
C THR A 278 7.79 -20.25 -12.08
N GLY A 279 8.67 -20.87 -12.89
CA GLY A 279 10.11 -20.64 -12.79
C GLY A 279 10.50 -19.18 -13.03
N ASP A 280 9.77 -18.46 -13.88
CA ASP A 280 9.99 -17.02 -14.10
C ASP A 280 9.59 -16.19 -12.90
N ASP A 281 8.50 -16.52 -12.22
CA ASP A 281 8.11 -15.89 -10.97
C ASP A 281 9.13 -16.13 -9.86
N ALA A 282 9.75 -17.31 -9.81
CA ALA A 282 10.80 -17.66 -8.85
C ALA A 282 12.06 -16.77 -9.01
N LYS A 283 12.30 -16.17 -10.19
CA LYS A 283 13.37 -15.17 -10.38
C LYS A 283 13.18 -13.93 -9.53
N LEU A 284 11.95 -13.65 -9.04
CA LEU A 284 11.68 -12.58 -8.08
C LEU A 284 12.46 -12.78 -6.76
N ASN A 285 12.80 -14.03 -6.41
CA ASN A 285 13.62 -14.33 -5.23
C ASN A 285 14.97 -13.61 -5.25
N GLN A 286 15.58 -13.46 -6.45
CA GLN A 286 16.87 -12.78 -6.61
C GLN A 286 16.77 -11.26 -6.45
N LYS A 287 15.56 -10.70 -6.62
CA LYS A 287 15.28 -9.26 -6.53
C LYS A 287 14.68 -8.85 -5.19
N ALA A 288 14.35 -9.82 -4.34
CA ALA A 288 13.79 -9.55 -3.03
C ALA A 288 14.87 -9.00 -2.08
N VAL A 289 14.47 -8.00 -1.27
CA VAL A 289 15.38 -7.29 -0.36
C VAL A 289 15.83 -8.20 0.77
N GLU A 290 14.92 -9.01 1.31
CA GLU A 290 15.19 -9.93 2.41
C GLU A 290 14.59 -11.28 2.12
N LEU A 291 15.43 -12.31 2.07
CA LEU A 291 14.99 -13.71 2.11
C LEU A 291 15.60 -14.35 3.35
N LYS A 292 14.83 -15.19 4.03
CA LYS A 292 15.38 -16.09 5.04
C LYS A 292 16.48 -16.91 4.39
N LYS A 293 17.74 -16.69 4.80
CA LYS A 293 18.83 -17.60 4.47
C LYS A 293 18.43 -18.98 4.99
N THR A 294 18.41 -19.95 4.10
CA THR A 294 18.21 -21.34 4.51
C THR A 294 19.32 -21.68 5.50
N ASP A 295 18.95 -22.05 6.73
CA ASP A 295 19.92 -22.38 7.77
C ASP A 295 20.54 -23.73 7.41
N ASN A 296 21.72 -23.66 6.77
CA ASN A 296 22.44 -24.82 6.28
C ASN A 296 23.21 -25.54 7.41
N LYS A 297 22.75 -25.44 8.67
CA LYS A 297 23.41 -26.11 9.80
C LYS A 297 23.67 -27.59 9.55
N LEU A 298 22.66 -28.29 8.99
CA LEU A 298 22.81 -29.71 8.63
C LEU A 298 23.91 -29.95 7.57
N PHE A 299 24.00 -29.04 6.58
CA PHE A 299 25.04 -29.12 5.54
C PHE A 299 26.44 -28.92 6.12
N TYR A 300 26.64 -27.93 7.00
CA TYR A 300 27.92 -27.71 7.69
C TYR A 300 28.25 -28.86 8.65
N LEU A 301 27.27 -29.47 9.29
CA LEU A 301 27.47 -30.64 10.14
C LEU A 301 27.96 -31.86 9.33
N ILE A 302 27.33 -32.10 8.14
CA ILE A 302 27.76 -33.18 7.23
C ILE A 302 29.17 -32.93 6.73
N ILE A 303 29.54 -31.69 6.34
CA ILE A 303 30.90 -31.33 5.92
C ILE A 303 31.91 -31.56 7.07
N GLY A 304 31.58 -31.15 8.27
CA GLY A 304 32.41 -31.35 9.46
C GLY A 304 32.66 -32.85 9.73
N LEU A 305 31.62 -33.68 9.59
CA LEU A 305 31.70 -35.12 9.76
C LEU A 305 32.62 -35.76 8.68
N LEU A 306 32.46 -35.36 7.42
CA LEU A 306 33.35 -35.81 6.32
C LEU A 306 34.79 -35.44 6.53
N ILE A 307 35.10 -34.21 6.97
CA ILE A 307 36.45 -33.75 7.29
C ILE A 307 37.01 -34.60 8.43
N GLY A 308 36.23 -34.88 9.48
CA GLY A 308 36.60 -35.74 10.60
C GLY A 308 37.04 -37.14 10.14
N ILE A 309 36.23 -37.75 9.24
CA ILE A 309 36.54 -39.08 8.65
C ILE A 309 37.86 -39.04 7.87
N ILE A 310 38.09 -37.98 7.07
CA ILE A 310 39.35 -37.84 6.29
C ILE A 310 40.58 -37.73 7.22
N VAL A 311 40.45 -36.99 8.31
CA VAL A 311 41.54 -36.86 9.30
C VAL A 311 41.86 -38.20 9.97
N ILE A 312 40.80 -38.94 10.37
CA ILE A 312 40.98 -40.26 10.99
C ILE A 312 41.66 -41.24 10.02
N LEU A 313 41.18 -41.30 8.76
CA LEU A 313 41.75 -42.16 7.73
C LEU A 313 43.22 -41.79 7.43
N SER A 314 43.53 -40.50 7.34
CA SER A 314 44.89 -40.02 7.12
C SER A 314 45.82 -40.39 8.28
N GLY A 315 45.33 -40.24 9.51
CA GLY A 315 46.06 -40.68 10.72
C GLY A 315 46.30 -42.19 10.75
N TYR A 316 45.26 -42.96 10.35
CA TYR A 316 45.40 -44.42 10.27
C TYR A 316 46.44 -44.87 9.21
N ILE A 317 46.39 -44.26 8.02
CA ILE A 317 47.37 -44.52 6.95
C ILE A 317 48.82 -44.19 7.42
N TYR A 318 48.99 -43.04 8.08
CA TYR A 318 50.25 -42.62 8.63
C TYR A 318 50.77 -43.63 9.69
N TYR A 319 49.88 -44.05 10.60
CA TYR A 319 50.21 -45.06 11.62
C TYR A 319 50.64 -46.40 11.01
N VAL A 320 49.92 -46.92 10.03
CA VAL A 320 50.25 -48.15 9.33
C VAL A 320 51.58 -48.05 8.60
N LYS A 321 51.86 -46.95 7.91
CA LYS A 321 53.14 -46.70 7.24
C LYS A 321 54.31 -46.63 8.22
N GLN A 322 54.13 -46.05 9.40
CA GLN A 322 55.14 -45.98 10.43
C GLN A 322 55.43 -47.34 11.05
N LYS A 323 54.38 -48.20 11.21
CA LYS A 323 54.54 -49.57 11.73
C LYS A 323 55.32 -50.47 10.74
N ASN A 324 54.99 -50.35 9.44
CA ASN A 324 55.70 -51.17 8.41
C ASN A 324 57.15 -50.78 8.28
N ASN A 325 57.53 -49.47 8.40
CA ASN A 325 58.92 -49.04 8.37
C ASN A 325 59.74 -49.47 9.62
N LYS A 326 59.12 -49.92 10.72
CA LYS A 326 59.75 -50.47 11.91
C LYS A 326 60.01 -51.98 11.84
N THR A 327 59.33 -52.66 10.90
CA THR A 327 59.46 -54.15 10.75
C THR A 327 60.48 -54.51 9.71
N GLU A 328 61.07 -53.53 8.94
CA GLU A 328 62.10 -53.70 7.95
C GLU A 328 63.49 -53.30 8.47
N LYS A 329 63.65 -53.04 9.75
CA LYS A 329 64.92 -52.89 10.45
C LYS A 329 65.10 -54.04 11.45
#